data_39db8067e4d64a448ec39e2b9bfbe794
#
_entry.id   39db8067e4d64a448ec39e2b9bfbe794
#
_cell.length_a   1.000
_cell.length_b   1.000
_cell.length_c   1.000
_cell.angle_alpha   90.00
_cell.angle_beta   90.00
_cell.angle_gamma   90.00
#
_symmetry.space_group_name_H-M   'P 1'
#
loop_
_entity.id
_entity.type
_entity.pdbx_description
1 polymer ?
#
loop_
_entity_poly.entity_id
_entity_poly.type
_entity_poly.pdbx_seq_one_letter_code
_entity_poly.pdbx_strand_id
1 'polypeptide(L)'
;MALKERMRPVPEPAGQEGEADRRLGRPLPLADRVVAALQEDIEKGRFEAGARLPTEPELATSFGVSRTVIREAVSRLKADGIVVSRQGAGVFVSAAPLQRSFRIRDAEVGSGVALREIFELRLCLEVEGAGLAAIRRSQDDLAILRHWLTEMDRTKLDGDFGVGADIEFHRAVAAASGNGKVADFQRYLSLLLHQSVTVARNNTLMQKGPAHVDSVIEEHGEIYRAIEAGSAAKARNAMRRHLLLAATRLGVIGEEEAVLLA
;
A
#
# COMPACT_ATOMS: atom_id res chain seq x y z
N MET A 1 17.42 35.50 69.12
CA MET A 1 16.35 34.48 69.04
C MET A 1 15.86 34.48 67.58
N ALA A 2 16.35 33.55 66.78
CA ALA A 2 15.99 33.45 65.35
C ALA A 2 15.60 32.05 65.07
N LEU A 3 14.35 31.84 64.67
CA LEU A 3 13.79 30.56 64.23
C LEU A 3 14.43 30.15 62.92
N LYS A 4 15.10 29.03 62.88
CA LYS A 4 15.46 28.30 61.66
C LYS A 4 14.27 27.50 61.19
N GLU A 5 13.61 27.97 60.14
CA GLU A 5 12.59 27.25 59.44
C GLU A 5 13.27 26.21 58.53
N ARG A 6 12.97 24.92 58.79
CA ARG A 6 13.48 23.78 58.04
C ARG A 6 12.67 23.67 56.73
N MET A 7 13.31 24.01 55.62
CA MET A 7 12.80 23.61 54.28
C MET A 7 12.83 22.05 54.16
N ARG A 8 11.67 21.47 53.92
CA ARG A 8 11.53 20.08 53.52
C ARG A 8 11.92 19.95 52.03
N PRO A 9 12.64 18.90 51.61
CA PRO A 9 12.90 18.72 50.20
C PRO A 9 11.61 18.31 49.46
N VAL A 10 11.40 18.94 48.29
CA VAL A 10 10.34 18.58 47.33
C VAL A 10 10.68 17.21 46.77
N PRO A 11 9.75 16.25 46.73
CA PRO A 11 10.00 14.97 46.08
C PRO A 11 10.17 15.15 44.57
N GLU A 12 11.20 14.55 44.00
CA GLU A 12 11.40 14.45 42.59
C GLU A 12 10.21 13.72 41.93
N PRO A 13 9.77 14.14 40.73
CA PRO A 13 8.72 13.41 40.03
C PRO A 13 9.27 12.04 39.59
N ALA A 14 8.60 10.99 40.05
CA ALA A 14 8.84 9.62 39.65
C ALA A 14 8.86 9.46 38.13
N GLY A 15 9.82 8.66 37.66
CA GLY A 15 10.18 8.45 36.28
C GLY A 15 9.01 8.18 35.32
N GLN A 16 9.07 8.86 34.22
CA GLN A 16 8.29 8.54 33.00
C GLN A 16 8.88 7.27 32.34
N GLU A 17 8.72 6.14 32.98
CA GLU A 17 8.87 4.82 32.34
C GLU A 17 7.46 4.25 32.19
N GLY A 18 6.93 4.20 30.97
CA GLY A 18 5.70 3.49 30.73
C GLY A 18 4.72 4.03 29.67
N GLU A 19 5.10 4.94 28.78
CA GLU A 19 4.16 5.47 27.79
C GLU A 19 4.47 5.09 26.31
N ALA A 20 5.48 4.25 26.09
CA ALA A 20 5.90 3.85 24.74
C ALA A 20 5.18 2.60 24.16
N ASP A 21 4.33 1.91 24.93
CA ASP A 21 3.74 0.61 24.51
C ASP A 21 2.20 0.58 24.49
N ARG A 22 1.55 1.65 24.07
CA ARG A 22 0.08 1.70 23.87
C ARG A 22 -0.37 2.08 22.46
N ARG A 23 0.42 1.84 21.46
CA ARG A 23 -0.05 1.89 20.06
C ARG A 23 -0.41 0.48 19.58
N LEU A 24 -1.38 -0.12 20.21
CA LEU A 24 -2.19 -1.17 19.59
C LEU A 24 -2.77 -0.59 18.29
N GLY A 25 -2.56 -1.26 17.17
CA GLY A 25 -3.03 -0.81 15.87
C GLY A 25 -4.47 -0.33 15.97
N ARG A 26 -4.74 0.86 15.39
CA ARG A 26 -6.07 1.48 15.45
C ARG A 26 -7.08 0.47 14.91
N PRO A 27 -8.10 0.07 15.68
CA PRO A 27 -9.09 -0.88 15.18
C PRO A 27 -9.71 -0.31 13.90
N LEU A 28 -9.94 -1.18 12.91
CA LEU A 28 -10.59 -0.79 11.66
C LEU A 28 -11.86 0.00 11.95
N PRO A 29 -12.15 1.06 11.17
CA PRO A 29 -13.40 1.80 11.26
C PRO A 29 -14.59 0.85 11.26
N LEU A 30 -15.61 1.12 12.07
CA LEU A 30 -16.78 0.24 12.21
C LEU A 30 -17.45 -0.04 10.85
N ALA A 31 -17.47 0.95 9.94
CA ALA A 31 -18.01 0.77 8.59
C ALA A 31 -17.23 -0.30 7.80
N ASP A 32 -15.90 -0.33 7.90
CA ASP A 32 -15.07 -1.34 7.21
C ASP A 32 -15.31 -2.75 7.75
N ARG A 33 -15.49 -2.87 9.06
CA ARG A 33 -15.85 -4.14 9.69
C ARG A 33 -17.22 -4.66 9.24
N VAL A 34 -18.20 -3.78 9.10
CA VAL A 34 -19.53 -4.13 8.58
C VAL A 34 -19.45 -4.53 7.11
N VAL A 35 -18.68 -3.79 6.28
CA VAL A 35 -18.44 -4.14 4.87
C VAL A 35 -17.86 -5.53 4.77
N ALA A 36 -16.78 -5.81 5.51
CA ALA A 36 -16.12 -7.13 5.50
C ALA A 36 -17.07 -8.27 5.91
N ALA A 37 -17.86 -8.07 6.97
CA ALA A 37 -18.80 -9.07 7.45
C ALA A 37 -19.91 -9.34 6.44
N LEU A 38 -20.49 -8.30 5.82
CA LEU A 38 -21.52 -8.47 4.79
C LEU A 38 -20.99 -9.13 3.52
N GLN A 39 -19.73 -8.81 3.13
CA GLN A 39 -19.08 -9.48 2.00
C GLN A 39 -18.89 -10.97 2.29
N GLU A 40 -18.41 -11.32 3.48
CA GLU A 40 -18.24 -12.71 3.91
C GLU A 40 -19.58 -13.46 3.92
N ASP A 41 -20.67 -12.82 4.37
CA ASP A 41 -22.01 -13.40 4.38
C ASP A 41 -22.51 -13.69 2.96
N ILE A 42 -22.22 -12.79 2.02
CA ILE A 42 -22.57 -12.98 0.60
C ILE A 42 -21.70 -14.10 -0.02
N GLU A 43 -20.39 -14.11 0.25
CA GLU A 43 -19.49 -15.13 -0.24
C GLU A 43 -19.80 -16.53 0.28
N LYS A 44 -20.24 -16.64 1.53
CA LYS A 44 -20.68 -17.89 2.15
C LYS A 44 -22.10 -18.31 1.75
N GLY A 45 -22.77 -17.52 0.88
CA GLY A 45 -24.10 -17.82 0.39
C GLY A 45 -25.22 -17.55 1.41
N ARG A 46 -24.97 -16.81 2.50
CA ARG A 46 -26.07 -16.39 3.41
C ARG A 46 -27.02 -15.43 2.72
N PHE A 47 -26.51 -14.66 1.77
CA PHE A 47 -27.30 -13.83 0.87
C PHE A 47 -26.96 -14.22 -0.56
N GLU A 48 -27.86 -14.90 -1.24
CA GLU A 48 -27.68 -15.33 -2.63
C GLU A 48 -27.69 -14.15 -3.61
N ALA A 49 -27.15 -14.34 -4.80
CA ALA A 49 -27.21 -13.36 -5.88
C ALA A 49 -28.68 -12.98 -6.18
N GLY A 50 -28.98 -11.70 -6.22
CA GLY A 50 -30.34 -11.17 -6.38
C GLY A 50 -31.19 -11.15 -5.11
N ALA A 51 -30.72 -11.71 -3.98
CA ALA A 51 -31.43 -11.65 -2.71
C ALA A 51 -31.49 -10.22 -2.16
N ARG A 52 -32.55 -9.91 -1.45
CA ARG A 52 -32.70 -8.64 -0.74
C ARG A 52 -31.92 -8.68 0.55
N LEU A 53 -31.07 -7.67 0.79
CA LEU A 53 -30.45 -7.48 2.09
C LEU A 53 -31.49 -7.02 3.13
N PRO A 54 -31.25 -7.32 4.42
CA PRO A 54 -32.01 -6.71 5.51
C PRO A 54 -31.94 -5.18 5.41
N THR A 55 -32.95 -4.51 5.96
CA THR A 55 -33.04 -3.05 5.97
C THR A 55 -31.94 -2.44 6.83
N GLU A 56 -31.58 -1.17 6.59
CA GLU A 56 -30.58 -0.47 7.40
C GLU A 56 -30.86 -0.52 8.92
N PRO A 57 -32.12 -0.40 9.41
CA PRO A 57 -32.43 -0.58 10.82
C PRO A 57 -32.14 -2.01 11.34
N GLU A 58 -32.49 -3.03 10.54
CA GLU A 58 -32.25 -4.44 10.90
C GLU A 58 -30.76 -4.75 10.96
N LEU A 59 -29.99 -4.28 9.96
CA LEU A 59 -28.54 -4.39 9.97
C LEU A 59 -27.90 -3.64 11.15
N ALA A 60 -28.38 -2.43 11.47
CA ALA A 60 -27.89 -1.66 12.61
C ALA A 60 -28.08 -2.43 13.93
N THR A 61 -29.23 -3.07 14.09
CA THR A 61 -29.52 -3.92 15.26
C THR A 61 -28.62 -5.17 15.26
N SER A 62 -28.50 -5.85 14.13
CA SER A 62 -27.71 -7.09 14.01
C SER A 62 -26.22 -6.89 14.28
N PHE A 63 -25.65 -5.79 13.78
CA PHE A 63 -24.24 -5.47 13.97
C PHE A 63 -23.93 -4.65 15.23
N GLY A 64 -24.94 -4.18 15.96
CA GLY A 64 -24.76 -3.36 17.16
C GLY A 64 -24.11 -2.00 16.87
N VAL A 65 -24.38 -1.40 15.70
CA VAL A 65 -23.80 -0.13 15.25
C VAL A 65 -24.88 0.90 14.90
N SER A 66 -24.47 2.17 14.74
CA SER A 66 -25.41 3.22 14.33
C SER A 66 -25.87 3.02 12.86
N ARG A 67 -27.06 3.55 12.53
CA ARG A 67 -27.57 3.57 11.15
C ARG A 67 -26.65 4.32 10.19
N THR A 68 -25.93 5.32 10.68
CA THR A 68 -24.93 6.07 9.87
C THR A 68 -23.80 5.16 9.41
N VAL A 69 -23.27 4.30 10.30
CA VAL A 69 -22.26 3.30 9.97
C VAL A 69 -22.76 2.30 8.93
N ILE A 70 -24.01 1.81 9.09
CA ILE A 70 -24.64 0.92 8.09
C ILE A 70 -24.80 1.62 6.73
N ARG A 71 -25.28 2.86 6.70
CA ARG A 71 -25.45 3.61 5.44
C ARG A 71 -24.11 3.80 4.72
N GLU A 72 -23.05 4.10 5.46
CA GLU A 72 -21.71 4.19 4.91
C GLU A 72 -21.25 2.85 4.35
N ALA A 73 -21.38 1.76 5.11
CA ALA A 73 -21.03 0.41 4.66
C ALA A 73 -21.81 0.00 3.39
N VAL A 74 -23.13 0.20 3.38
CA VAL A 74 -23.98 -0.09 2.22
C VAL A 74 -23.62 0.78 1.02
N SER A 75 -23.27 2.06 1.24
CA SER A 75 -22.82 2.95 0.16
C SER A 75 -21.53 2.44 -0.48
N ARG A 76 -20.58 1.94 0.33
CA ARG A 76 -19.34 1.34 -0.17
C ARG A 76 -19.61 0.05 -0.95
N LEU A 77 -20.45 -0.84 -0.41
CA LEU A 77 -20.85 -2.06 -1.13
C LEU A 77 -21.54 -1.77 -2.47
N LYS A 78 -22.29 -0.65 -2.56
CA LYS A 78 -22.89 -0.17 -3.83
C LYS A 78 -21.82 0.35 -4.79
N ALA A 79 -20.89 1.16 -4.31
CA ALA A 79 -19.77 1.66 -5.11
C ALA A 79 -18.93 0.51 -5.67
N ASP A 80 -18.86 -0.60 -4.92
CA ASP A 80 -18.17 -1.82 -5.28
C ASP A 80 -18.95 -2.73 -6.22
N GLY A 81 -20.23 -2.39 -6.52
CA GLY A 81 -21.09 -3.20 -7.36
C GLY A 81 -21.52 -4.53 -6.73
N ILE A 82 -21.24 -4.74 -5.43
CA ILE A 82 -21.61 -5.95 -4.68
C ILE A 82 -23.10 -5.98 -4.42
N VAL A 83 -23.68 -4.79 -4.18
CA VAL A 83 -25.13 -4.62 -4.01
C VAL A 83 -25.65 -3.50 -4.90
N VAL A 84 -26.93 -3.59 -5.25
CA VAL A 84 -27.63 -2.59 -6.05
C VAL A 84 -28.90 -2.10 -5.32
N SER A 85 -29.19 -0.80 -5.43
CA SER A 85 -30.48 -0.26 -4.93
C SER A 85 -31.55 -0.37 -5.99
N ARG A 86 -32.73 -0.83 -5.59
CA ARG A 86 -33.93 -0.74 -6.38
C ARG A 86 -34.93 0.23 -5.69
N GLN A 87 -35.31 1.27 -6.41
CA GLN A 87 -36.16 2.33 -5.84
C GLN A 87 -37.41 1.74 -5.22
N GLY A 88 -37.71 2.09 -3.98
CA GLY A 88 -38.85 1.59 -3.23
C GLY A 88 -38.80 0.12 -2.78
N ALA A 89 -37.87 -0.68 -3.31
CA ALA A 89 -37.76 -2.11 -3.02
C ALA A 89 -36.63 -2.46 -2.06
N GLY A 90 -35.60 -1.60 -1.91
CA GLY A 90 -34.49 -1.82 -1.00
C GLY A 90 -33.15 -2.07 -1.68
N VAL A 91 -32.23 -2.71 -0.94
CA VAL A 91 -30.88 -3.07 -1.41
C VAL A 91 -30.86 -4.58 -1.68
N PHE A 92 -30.29 -4.95 -2.80
CA PHE A 92 -30.21 -6.34 -3.27
C PHE A 92 -28.77 -6.71 -3.56
N VAL A 93 -28.40 -7.96 -3.32
CA VAL A 93 -27.11 -8.51 -3.79
C VAL A 93 -27.11 -8.44 -5.32
N SER A 94 -25.99 -8.04 -5.91
CA SER A 94 -25.85 -7.96 -7.37
C SER A 94 -26.09 -9.33 -8.00
N ALA A 95 -26.93 -9.37 -9.03
CA ALA A 95 -27.21 -10.61 -9.78
C ALA A 95 -26.08 -10.92 -10.81
N ALA A 96 -25.23 -9.96 -11.11
CA ALA A 96 -24.03 -10.26 -11.87
C ALA A 96 -23.14 -11.19 -11.04
N PRO A 97 -22.50 -12.22 -11.68
CA PRO A 97 -21.48 -12.96 -10.95
C PRO A 97 -20.55 -11.92 -10.34
N LEU A 98 -20.31 -12.03 -9.03
CA LEU A 98 -19.37 -11.17 -8.32
C LEU A 98 -18.08 -11.19 -9.14
N GLN A 99 -17.95 -10.24 -10.06
CA GLN A 99 -16.62 -9.88 -10.51
C GLN A 99 -15.99 -9.40 -9.23
N ARG A 100 -15.26 -10.30 -8.58
CA ARG A 100 -14.38 -9.92 -7.48
C ARG A 100 -13.56 -8.77 -8.04
N SER A 101 -13.99 -7.54 -7.75
CA SER A 101 -13.16 -6.39 -8.04
C SER A 101 -11.87 -6.72 -7.34
N PHE A 102 -10.82 -6.99 -8.13
CA PHE A 102 -9.50 -7.23 -7.57
C PHE A 102 -9.20 -6.07 -6.63
N ARG A 103 -9.16 -6.34 -5.34
CA ARG A 103 -8.88 -5.34 -4.30
C ARG A 103 -7.95 -5.97 -3.28
N ILE A 104 -6.90 -5.26 -3.03
CA ILE A 104 -6.06 -5.50 -1.86
C ILE A 104 -6.62 -4.60 -0.76
N ARG A 105 -7.05 -5.20 0.35
CA ARG A 105 -7.66 -4.45 1.47
C ARG A 105 -6.55 -3.80 2.28
N ASP A 106 -6.77 -2.55 2.75
CA ASP A 106 -5.80 -1.85 3.60
C ASP A 106 -5.39 -2.66 4.84
N ALA A 107 -6.32 -3.46 5.38
CA ALA A 107 -6.04 -4.38 6.50
C ALA A 107 -5.10 -5.52 6.12
N GLU A 108 -5.02 -5.89 4.86
CA GLU A 108 -4.15 -6.96 4.37
C GLU A 108 -2.72 -6.43 4.17
N VAL A 109 -2.57 -5.15 3.79
CA VAL A 109 -1.25 -4.53 3.55
C VAL A 109 -0.36 -4.50 4.81
N GLY A 110 -0.95 -4.55 6.01
CA GLY A 110 -0.24 -4.63 7.29
C GLY A 110 0.22 -6.04 7.69
N SER A 111 -0.21 -7.10 6.99
CA SER A 111 0.23 -8.47 7.26
C SER A 111 1.43 -8.83 6.38
N GLY A 112 2.43 -9.53 6.95
CA GLY A 112 3.61 -9.96 6.19
C GLY A 112 3.25 -10.86 4.99
N VAL A 113 2.15 -11.61 5.06
CA VAL A 113 1.67 -12.48 3.97
C VAL A 113 1.17 -11.64 2.80
N ALA A 114 0.32 -10.66 3.05
CA ALA A 114 -0.22 -9.83 1.99
C ALA A 114 0.84 -8.93 1.33
N LEU A 115 1.80 -8.46 2.10
CA LEU A 115 2.92 -7.70 1.54
C LEU A 115 3.75 -8.57 0.58
N ARG A 116 3.95 -9.86 0.90
CA ARG A 116 4.60 -10.83 0.03
C ARG A 116 3.82 -10.99 -1.29
N GLU A 117 2.53 -11.26 -1.22
CA GLU A 117 1.67 -11.42 -2.41
C GLU A 117 1.69 -10.17 -3.30
N ILE A 118 1.73 -8.97 -2.70
CA ILE A 118 1.88 -7.70 -3.43
C ILE A 118 3.24 -7.64 -4.14
N PHE A 119 4.33 -8.05 -3.50
CA PHE A 119 5.65 -8.06 -4.14
C PHE A 119 5.75 -9.08 -5.27
N GLU A 120 5.16 -10.26 -5.13
CA GLU A 120 5.06 -11.25 -6.21
C GLU A 120 4.30 -10.70 -7.41
N LEU A 121 3.20 -9.97 -7.16
CA LEU A 121 2.42 -9.30 -8.20
C LEU A 121 3.21 -8.17 -8.87
N ARG A 122 3.99 -7.39 -8.11
CA ARG A 122 4.91 -6.38 -8.64
C ARG A 122 5.95 -7.02 -9.57
N LEU A 123 6.54 -8.14 -9.17
CA LEU A 123 7.48 -8.88 -10.01
C LEU A 123 6.85 -9.27 -11.35
N CYS A 124 5.61 -9.74 -11.36
CA CYS A 124 4.91 -10.10 -12.59
C CYS A 124 4.65 -8.90 -13.51
N LEU A 125 4.30 -7.75 -12.96
CA LEU A 125 3.85 -6.59 -13.74
C LEU A 125 4.95 -5.58 -14.05
N GLU A 126 5.73 -5.20 -13.05
CA GLU A 126 6.72 -4.14 -13.22
C GLU A 126 7.94 -4.61 -14.00
N VAL A 127 8.34 -5.87 -13.85
CA VAL A 127 9.42 -6.45 -14.64
C VAL A 127 9.07 -6.45 -16.13
N GLU A 128 7.90 -6.94 -16.50
CA GLU A 128 7.47 -6.93 -17.90
C GLU A 128 7.14 -5.52 -18.37
N GLY A 129 6.59 -4.65 -17.50
CA GLY A 129 6.38 -3.23 -17.77
C GLY A 129 7.67 -2.51 -18.13
N ALA A 130 8.77 -2.74 -17.42
CA ALA A 130 10.08 -2.19 -17.72
C ALA A 130 10.64 -2.69 -19.05
N GLY A 131 10.46 -3.98 -19.36
CA GLY A 131 10.82 -4.54 -20.65
C GLY A 131 10.07 -3.89 -21.81
N LEU A 132 8.76 -3.66 -21.66
CA LEU A 132 7.94 -2.96 -22.66
C LEU A 132 8.34 -1.48 -22.79
N ALA A 133 8.61 -0.80 -21.66
CA ALA A 133 9.09 0.58 -21.65
C ALA A 133 10.38 0.72 -22.45
N ALA A 134 11.35 -0.19 -22.29
CA ALA A 134 12.59 -0.17 -23.07
C ALA A 134 12.35 -0.25 -24.60
N ILE A 135 11.29 -0.94 -25.02
CA ILE A 135 10.95 -1.07 -26.45
C ILE A 135 10.17 0.14 -26.98
N ARG A 136 9.29 0.73 -26.15
CA ARG A 136 8.23 1.66 -26.61
C ARG A 136 8.44 3.11 -26.19
N ARG A 137 9.33 3.38 -25.18
CA ARG A 137 9.54 4.73 -24.64
C ARG A 137 9.76 5.78 -25.74
N SER A 138 9.18 6.93 -25.55
CA SER A 138 9.47 8.16 -26.27
C SER A 138 10.62 8.94 -25.61
N GLN A 139 11.06 10.05 -26.22
CA GLN A 139 11.99 10.98 -25.59
C GLN A 139 11.37 11.71 -24.40
N ASP A 140 10.06 11.97 -24.46
CA ASP A 140 9.32 12.59 -23.35
C ASP A 140 9.24 11.64 -22.14
N ASP A 141 9.01 10.35 -22.37
CA ASP A 141 9.05 9.36 -21.30
C ASP A 141 10.43 9.30 -20.61
N LEU A 142 11.50 9.34 -21.39
CA LEU A 142 12.88 9.39 -20.86
C LEU A 142 13.12 10.66 -20.04
N ALA A 143 12.59 11.80 -20.48
CA ALA A 143 12.71 13.05 -19.72
C ALA A 143 11.97 12.96 -18.38
N ILE A 144 10.76 12.37 -18.35
CA ILE A 144 9.97 12.15 -17.12
C ILE A 144 10.70 11.17 -16.18
N LEU A 145 11.21 10.06 -16.68
CA LEU A 145 11.97 9.10 -15.87
C LEU A 145 13.22 9.73 -15.25
N ARG A 146 13.97 10.50 -16.02
CA ARG A 146 15.14 11.23 -15.55
C ARG A 146 14.78 12.27 -14.50
N HIS A 147 13.66 12.97 -14.66
CA HIS A 147 13.15 13.93 -13.68
C HIS A 147 12.93 13.25 -12.33
N TRP A 148 12.21 12.12 -12.29
CA TRP A 148 11.91 11.43 -11.04
C TRP A 148 13.15 10.82 -10.37
N LEU A 149 14.11 10.35 -11.17
CA LEU A 149 15.40 9.90 -10.65
C LEU A 149 16.18 11.05 -9.98
N THR A 150 16.15 12.25 -10.58
CA THR A 150 16.77 13.45 -10.01
C THR A 150 16.04 13.91 -8.73
N GLU A 151 14.71 13.87 -8.73
CA GLU A 151 13.91 14.22 -7.56
C GLU A 151 14.14 13.24 -6.41
N MET A 152 14.31 11.95 -6.69
CA MET A 152 14.65 10.94 -5.69
C MET A 152 15.99 11.24 -5.00
N ASP A 153 16.99 11.66 -5.76
CA ASP A 153 18.30 12.05 -5.21
C ASP A 153 18.20 13.36 -4.40
N ARG A 154 17.42 14.34 -4.90
CA ARG A 154 17.20 15.63 -4.23
C ARG A 154 16.47 15.46 -2.89
N THR A 155 15.47 14.58 -2.83
CA THR A 155 14.60 14.41 -1.66
C THR A 155 15.02 13.27 -0.72
N LYS A 156 16.14 12.60 -1.00
CA LYS A 156 16.61 11.44 -0.24
C LYS A 156 16.84 11.68 1.26
N LEU A 157 17.09 12.93 1.64
CA LEU A 157 17.28 13.35 3.04
C LEU A 157 16.10 14.18 3.58
N ASP A 158 15.07 14.42 2.78
CA ASP A 158 13.86 15.08 3.20
C ASP A 158 12.98 14.15 4.05
N GLY A 159 11.91 14.67 4.67
CA GLY A 159 11.08 13.93 5.61
C GLY A 159 10.37 12.69 5.07
N ASP A 160 10.21 12.56 3.74
CA ASP A 160 9.66 11.37 3.07
C ASP A 160 10.75 10.46 2.48
N PHE A 161 12.01 10.87 2.58
CA PHE A 161 13.19 10.12 2.10
C PHE A 161 13.10 9.67 0.63
N GLY A 162 12.51 10.50 -0.22
CA GLY A 162 12.33 10.25 -1.65
C GLY A 162 11.28 9.17 -1.99
N VAL A 163 10.41 8.79 -1.06
CA VAL A 163 9.35 7.80 -1.30
C VAL A 163 8.38 8.28 -2.37
N GLY A 164 7.99 9.55 -2.35
CA GLY A 164 7.12 10.12 -3.37
C GLY A 164 7.73 10.02 -4.78
N ALA A 165 9.01 10.36 -4.92
CA ALA A 165 9.72 10.28 -6.20
C ALA A 165 9.91 8.82 -6.68
N ASP A 166 10.15 7.89 -5.77
CA ASP A 166 10.21 6.44 -6.04
C ASP A 166 8.90 5.93 -6.66
N ILE A 167 7.79 6.25 -6.03
CA ILE A 167 6.45 5.88 -6.52
C ILE A 167 6.19 6.44 -7.92
N GLU A 168 6.51 7.71 -8.13
CA GLU A 168 6.29 8.35 -9.43
C GLU A 168 7.25 7.84 -10.51
N PHE A 169 8.47 7.42 -10.16
CA PHE A 169 9.36 6.73 -11.08
C PHE A 169 8.75 5.41 -11.58
N HIS A 170 8.25 4.55 -10.69
CA HIS A 170 7.59 3.30 -11.07
C HIS A 170 6.34 3.52 -11.92
N ARG A 171 5.56 4.57 -11.63
CA ARG A 171 4.43 4.99 -12.46
C ARG A 171 4.86 5.43 -13.86
N ALA A 172 5.95 6.19 -13.94
CA ALA A 172 6.51 6.62 -15.21
C ALA A 172 7.01 5.43 -16.06
N VAL A 173 7.67 4.43 -15.45
CA VAL A 173 8.03 3.18 -16.14
C VAL A 173 6.80 2.47 -16.68
N ALA A 174 5.74 2.34 -15.89
CA ALA A 174 4.49 1.72 -16.31
C ALA A 174 3.81 2.50 -17.46
N ALA A 175 3.83 3.83 -17.42
CA ALA A 175 3.31 4.68 -18.50
C ALA A 175 4.12 4.50 -19.79
N ALA A 176 5.45 4.52 -19.70
CA ALA A 176 6.37 4.32 -20.83
C ALA A 176 6.23 2.93 -21.48
N SER A 177 5.63 1.95 -20.78
CA SER A 177 5.30 0.64 -21.35
C SER A 177 4.31 0.72 -22.51
N GLY A 178 3.59 1.84 -22.67
CA GLY A 178 2.54 2.04 -23.67
C GLY A 178 1.33 1.13 -23.49
N ASN A 179 1.19 0.49 -22.32
CA ASN A 179 0.04 -0.34 -21.98
C ASN A 179 -0.78 0.34 -20.88
N GLY A 180 -1.92 0.94 -21.25
CA GLY A 180 -2.79 1.65 -20.31
C GLY A 180 -3.25 0.81 -19.11
N LYS A 181 -3.40 -0.52 -19.27
CA LYS A 181 -3.79 -1.40 -18.17
C LYS A 181 -2.67 -1.63 -17.16
N VAL A 182 -1.43 -1.71 -17.62
CA VAL A 182 -0.24 -1.74 -16.74
C VAL A 182 -0.15 -0.43 -15.96
N ALA A 183 -0.33 0.71 -16.62
CA ALA A 183 -0.31 2.02 -15.98
C ALA A 183 -1.44 2.20 -14.94
N ASP A 184 -2.68 1.78 -15.27
CA ASP A 184 -3.82 1.82 -14.35
C ASP A 184 -3.59 0.96 -13.12
N PHE A 185 -3.06 -0.24 -13.32
CA PHE A 185 -2.77 -1.17 -12.25
C PHE A 185 -1.62 -0.68 -11.34
N GLN A 186 -0.56 -0.14 -11.95
CA GLN A 186 0.56 0.45 -11.20
C GLN A 186 0.09 1.63 -10.33
N ARG A 187 -0.83 2.45 -10.83
CA ARG A 187 -1.44 3.55 -10.06
C ARG A 187 -2.19 3.01 -8.83
N TYR A 188 -2.92 1.92 -8.99
CA TYR A 188 -3.62 1.26 -7.89
C TYR A 188 -2.64 0.69 -6.85
N LEU A 189 -1.62 -0.05 -7.28
CA LEU A 189 -0.58 -0.58 -6.39
C LEU A 189 0.15 0.53 -5.61
N SER A 190 0.46 1.64 -6.27
CA SER A 190 1.15 2.77 -5.65
C SER A 190 0.39 3.37 -4.46
N LEU A 191 -0.94 3.41 -4.52
CA LEU A 191 -1.77 3.89 -3.42
C LEU A 191 -1.66 2.99 -2.18
N LEU A 192 -1.55 1.67 -2.39
CA LEU A 192 -1.45 0.68 -1.32
C LEU A 192 -0.05 0.65 -0.70
N LEU A 193 0.97 0.82 -1.53
CA LEU A 193 2.37 0.69 -1.10
C LEU A 193 2.90 1.92 -0.37
N HIS A 194 2.32 3.09 -0.57
CA HIS A 194 2.84 4.35 -0.03
C HIS A 194 3.13 4.28 1.48
N GLN A 195 2.18 3.81 2.27
CA GLN A 195 2.34 3.70 3.72
C GLN A 195 3.39 2.64 4.11
N SER A 196 3.36 1.47 3.47
CA SER A 196 4.27 0.36 3.76
C SER A 196 5.71 0.70 3.38
N VAL A 197 5.91 1.32 2.22
CA VAL A 197 7.24 1.76 1.76
C VAL A 197 7.81 2.86 2.65
N THR A 198 6.98 3.81 3.09
CA THR A 198 7.39 4.88 4.03
C THR A 198 7.89 4.30 5.35
N VAL A 199 7.11 3.39 5.96
CA VAL A 199 7.49 2.73 7.22
C VAL A 199 8.79 1.94 7.06
N ALA A 200 8.91 1.19 5.97
CA ALA A 200 10.08 0.38 5.71
C ALA A 200 11.35 1.21 5.44
N ARG A 201 11.23 2.30 4.68
CA ARG A 201 12.35 3.21 4.43
C ARG A 201 12.83 3.87 5.70
N ASN A 202 11.90 4.34 6.54
CA ASN A 202 12.24 4.91 7.85
C ASN A 202 12.99 3.90 8.72
N ASN A 203 12.51 2.66 8.82
CA ASN A 203 13.17 1.62 9.60
C ASN A 203 14.57 1.29 9.05
N THR A 204 14.72 1.25 7.74
CA THR A 204 16.01 0.92 7.11
C THR A 204 17.02 2.05 7.27
N LEU A 205 16.60 3.31 7.15
CA LEU A 205 17.47 4.48 7.39
C LEU A 205 17.96 4.53 8.83
N MET A 206 17.10 4.25 9.78
CA MET A 206 17.45 4.20 11.20
C MET A 206 18.46 3.08 11.51
N GLN A 207 18.39 1.96 10.81
CA GLN A 207 19.27 0.79 11.06
C GLN A 207 20.55 0.80 10.21
N LYS A 208 20.52 1.27 8.96
CA LYS A 208 21.61 1.11 7.98
C LYS A 208 22.22 2.42 7.47
N GLY A 209 21.64 3.56 7.84
CA GLY A 209 22.18 4.90 7.52
C GLY A 209 22.00 5.36 6.07
N PRO A 210 22.51 6.58 5.74
CA PRO A 210 22.29 7.26 4.45
C PRO A 210 22.85 6.50 3.22
N ALA A 211 23.95 5.78 3.36
CA ALA A 211 24.58 5.02 2.26
C ALA A 211 23.64 4.00 1.62
N HIS A 212 22.62 3.57 2.36
CA HIS A 212 21.63 2.65 1.86
C HIS A 212 20.63 3.31 0.90
N VAL A 213 20.33 4.58 1.10
CA VAL A 213 19.47 5.36 0.19
C VAL A 213 20.17 5.54 -1.16
N ASP A 214 21.47 5.80 -1.15
CA ASP A 214 22.26 5.93 -2.38
C ASP A 214 22.24 4.63 -3.20
N SER A 215 22.28 3.46 -2.56
CA SER A 215 22.14 2.17 -3.27
C SER A 215 20.80 2.00 -3.96
N VAL A 216 19.70 2.46 -3.34
CA VAL A 216 18.36 2.41 -3.93
C VAL A 216 18.27 3.32 -5.17
N ILE A 217 18.85 4.52 -5.09
CA ILE A 217 18.89 5.46 -6.22
C ILE A 217 19.68 4.87 -7.38
N GLU A 218 20.80 4.20 -7.09
CA GLU A 218 21.61 3.53 -8.12
C GLU A 218 20.86 2.39 -8.80
N GLU A 219 20.09 1.60 -8.04
CA GLU A 219 19.20 0.57 -8.60
C GLU A 219 18.20 1.16 -9.60
N HIS A 220 17.58 2.28 -9.28
CA HIS A 220 16.68 3.01 -10.19
C HIS A 220 17.42 3.57 -11.40
N GLY A 221 18.64 4.05 -11.19
CA GLY A 221 19.55 4.48 -12.28
C GLY A 221 19.87 3.36 -13.27
N GLU A 222 20.07 2.12 -12.80
CA GLU A 222 20.26 0.95 -13.66
C GLU A 222 19.01 0.65 -14.52
N ILE A 223 17.80 0.75 -13.93
CA ILE A 223 16.53 0.60 -14.66
C ILE A 223 16.43 1.66 -15.74
N TYR A 224 16.65 2.93 -15.39
CA TYR A 224 16.63 4.04 -16.34
C TYR A 224 17.59 3.83 -17.51
N ARG A 225 18.85 3.53 -17.24
CA ARG A 225 19.87 3.32 -18.28
C ARG A 225 19.53 2.16 -19.22
N ALA A 226 18.93 1.08 -18.67
CA ALA A 226 18.48 -0.05 -19.48
C ALA A 226 17.29 0.30 -20.40
N ILE A 227 16.35 1.11 -19.90
CA ILE A 227 15.22 1.63 -20.68
C ILE A 227 15.72 2.61 -21.75
N GLU A 228 16.61 3.56 -21.39
CA GLU A 228 17.22 4.53 -22.31
C GLU A 228 17.94 3.82 -23.45
N ALA A 229 18.72 2.79 -23.14
CA ALA A 229 19.43 1.98 -24.12
C ALA A 229 18.52 1.09 -25.00
N GLY A 230 17.22 1.02 -24.74
CA GLY A 230 16.28 0.17 -25.46
C GLY A 230 16.45 -1.33 -25.23
N SER A 231 17.14 -1.71 -24.15
CA SER A 231 17.44 -3.11 -23.86
C SER A 231 16.38 -3.74 -22.95
N ALA A 232 15.37 -4.37 -23.57
CA ALA A 232 14.27 -4.99 -22.82
C ALA A 232 14.75 -6.05 -21.80
N ALA A 233 15.76 -6.85 -22.16
CA ALA A 233 16.28 -7.87 -21.26
C ALA A 233 16.98 -7.25 -20.04
N LYS A 234 17.82 -6.22 -20.26
CA LYS A 234 18.49 -5.50 -19.16
C LYS A 234 17.47 -4.76 -18.28
N ALA A 235 16.44 -4.15 -18.88
CA ALA A 235 15.40 -3.44 -18.13
C ALA A 235 14.61 -4.40 -17.22
N ARG A 236 14.23 -5.59 -17.71
CA ARG A 236 13.62 -6.63 -16.90
C ARG A 236 14.52 -7.07 -15.75
N ASN A 237 15.77 -7.35 -16.03
CA ASN A 237 16.70 -7.81 -15.01
C ASN A 237 16.97 -6.74 -13.94
N ALA A 238 17.15 -5.49 -14.34
CA ALA A 238 17.34 -4.38 -13.40
C ALA A 238 16.10 -4.18 -12.51
N MET A 239 14.90 -4.18 -13.09
CA MET A 239 13.64 -4.07 -12.33
C MET A 239 13.44 -5.25 -11.37
N ARG A 240 13.67 -6.47 -11.84
CA ARG A 240 13.57 -7.68 -11.00
C ARG A 240 14.52 -7.60 -9.81
N ARG A 241 15.80 -7.30 -10.06
CA ARG A 241 16.80 -7.17 -9.01
C ARG A 241 16.39 -6.09 -7.99
N HIS A 242 15.95 -4.93 -8.45
CA HIS A 242 15.48 -3.85 -7.58
C HIS A 242 14.34 -4.30 -6.68
N LEU A 243 13.31 -4.94 -7.23
CA LEU A 243 12.14 -5.40 -6.46
C LEU A 243 12.51 -6.48 -5.43
N LEU A 244 13.39 -7.42 -5.79
CA LEU A 244 13.87 -8.46 -4.87
C LEU A 244 14.69 -7.85 -3.73
N LEU A 245 15.58 -6.92 -4.02
CA LEU A 245 16.33 -6.19 -2.99
C LEU A 245 15.40 -5.37 -2.09
N ALA A 246 14.37 -4.74 -2.65
CA ALA A 246 13.36 -4.02 -1.87
C ALA A 246 12.60 -4.96 -0.94
N ALA A 247 12.13 -6.12 -1.44
CA ALA A 247 11.43 -7.12 -0.64
C ALA A 247 12.29 -7.69 0.50
N THR A 248 13.58 -7.91 0.24
CA THR A 248 14.54 -8.36 1.26
C THR A 248 14.77 -7.28 2.32
N ARG A 249 14.91 -6.02 1.91
CA ARG A 249 15.04 -4.87 2.83
C ARG A 249 13.84 -4.71 3.76
N LEU A 250 12.66 -5.05 3.26
CA LEU A 250 11.39 -5.04 4.00
C LEU A 250 11.18 -6.27 4.87
N GLY A 251 12.07 -7.27 4.81
CA GLY A 251 11.89 -8.53 5.50
C GLY A 251 10.73 -9.39 4.95
N VAL A 252 10.30 -9.12 3.71
CA VAL A 252 9.21 -9.84 3.03
C VAL A 252 9.67 -11.19 2.53
N ILE A 253 10.92 -11.24 2.03
CA ILE A 253 11.60 -12.46 1.60
C ILE A 253 12.99 -12.55 2.23
N GLY A 254 13.50 -13.77 2.41
CA GLY A 254 14.88 -14.01 2.84
C GLY A 254 15.89 -13.85 1.70
N GLU A 255 17.17 -13.69 2.03
CA GLU A 255 18.24 -13.56 1.03
C GLU A 255 18.35 -14.79 0.12
N GLU A 256 18.22 -16.00 0.69
CA GLU A 256 18.24 -17.26 -0.08
C GLU A 256 17.10 -17.33 -1.10
N GLU A 257 15.91 -16.91 -0.71
CA GLU A 257 14.74 -16.88 -1.58
C GLU A 257 14.90 -15.82 -2.69
N ALA A 258 15.44 -14.67 -2.37
CA ALA A 258 15.73 -13.62 -3.36
C ALA A 258 16.68 -14.15 -4.48
N VAL A 259 17.65 -14.98 -4.13
CA VAL A 259 18.55 -15.62 -5.08
C VAL A 259 17.81 -16.61 -6.00
N LEU A 260 16.83 -17.36 -5.45
CA LEU A 260 16.04 -18.32 -6.24
C LEU A 260 15.08 -17.64 -7.23
N LEU A 261 14.64 -16.42 -6.92
CA LEU A 261 13.70 -15.64 -7.76
C LEU A 261 14.41 -14.70 -8.77
N ALA A 262 15.72 -14.52 -8.65
CA ALA A 262 16.52 -13.65 -9.54
C ALA A 262 16.77 -14.26 -10.91
#